data_e4ed55a91b990f3bf420af8dc8359889
#
_entry.id   e4ed55a91b990f3bf420af8dc8359889
#
_cell.length_a   1.000
_cell.length_b   1.000
_cell.length_c   1.000
_cell.angle_alpha   90.00
_cell.angle_beta   90.00
_cell.angle_gamma   90.00
#
_symmetry.space_group_name_H-M   'P 1'
#
loop_
_entity.id
_entity.type
_entity.pdbx_description
1 polymer ?
#
loop_
_entity_poly.entity_id
_entity_poly.type
_entity_poly.pdbx_seq_one_letter_code
_entity_poly.pdbx_strand_id
1 'polypeptide(L)'
;MAYVLRFVQRFRAEDEAAFMALEAQFAALERRKRWPRGRRSRPFAGREPVHTLMWECELPTLAAVNDTVAAMAKDPDHARLLRRQIPFFLEAWTEVYEVLDFPGARPARRRRAS
;
A
#
# COMPACT_ATOMS: atom_id res chain seq x y z
N MET A 1 3.44 19.86 -1.30
CA MET A 1 2.71 18.99 -2.17
C MET A 1 2.89 17.56 -1.72
N ALA A 2 1.84 16.81 -1.66
CA ALA A 2 1.91 15.45 -1.16
C ALA A 2 1.55 14.46 -2.26
N TYR A 3 1.96 13.21 -2.08
CA TYR A 3 1.72 12.15 -3.05
C TYR A 3 1.21 10.91 -2.33
N VAL A 4 0.34 10.16 -2.99
CA VAL A 4 -0.13 8.87 -2.47
C VAL A 4 0.54 7.79 -3.30
N LEU A 5 1.27 6.91 -2.63
CA LEU A 5 1.84 5.70 -3.23
C LEU A 5 0.86 4.58 -2.95
N ARG A 6 0.45 3.87 -3.98
CA ARG A 6 -0.53 2.80 -3.85
C ARG A 6 -0.04 1.54 -4.55
N PHE A 7 -0.12 0.41 -3.87
CA PHE A 7 0.08 -0.89 -4.48
C PHE A 7 -1.28 -1.55 -4.60
N VAL A 8 -1.59 -2.09 -5.77
CA VAL A 8 -2.86 -2.77 -6.03
C VAL A 8 -2.53 -4.21 -6.39
N GLN A 9 -3.16 -5.15 -5.71
CA GLN A 9 -2.84 -6.57 -5.85
C GLN A 9 -4.12 -7.38 -5.92
N ARG A 10 -4.34 -8.06 -7.05
CA ARG A 10 -5.51 -8.90 -7.23
C ARG A 10 -5.13 -10.36 -7.02
N PHE A 11 -6.00 -11.10 -6.37
CA PHE A 11 -5.76 -12.50 -6.04
C PHE A 11 -7.04 -13.31 -6.23
N ARG A 12 -6.92 -14.64 -6.22
CA ARG A 12 -8.08 -15.51 -6.37
C ARG A 12 -8.80 -15.65 -5.04
N ALA A 13 -10.13 -15.75 -5.10
CA ALA A 13 -10.94 -15.91 -3.91
C ALA A 13 -10.46 -17.09 -3.04
N GLU A 14 -10.11 -18.20 -3.69
CA GLU A 14 -9.70 -19.39 -2.93
C GLU A 14 -8.35 -19.20 -2.23
N ASP A 15 -7.56 -18.21 -2.62
CA ASP A 15 -6.26 -17.96 -2.01
C ASP A 15 -6.29 -16.86 -0.96
N GLU A 16 -7.47 -16.34 -0.65
CA GLU A 16 -7.57 -15.16 0.22
C GLU A 16 -6.93 -15.37 1.58
N ALA A 17 -7.19 -16.50 2.24
CA ALA A 17 -6.64 -16.73 3.58
C ALA A 17 -5.11 -16.74 3.56
N ALA A 18 -4.52 -17.44 2.59
CA ALA A 18 -3.06 -17.52 2.47
C ALA A 18 -2.47 -16.16 2.11
N PHE A 19 -3.15 -15.43 1.21
CA PHE A 19 -2.70 -14.10 0.80
C PHE A 19 -2.71 -13.13 1.99
N MET A 20 -3.78 -13.12 2.76
CA MET A 20 -3.91 -12.21 3.89
C MET A 20 -2.95 -12.57 5.02
N ALA A 21 -2.63 -13.86 5.19
CA ALA A 21 -1.62 -14.27 6.17
C ALA A 21 -0.25 -13.67 5.83
N LEU A 22 0.11 -13.66 4.55
CA LEU A 22 1.36 -13.03 4.11
C LEU A 22 1.30 -11.51 4.28
N GLU A 23 0.14 -10.89 4.02
CA GLU A 23 -0.03 -9.46 4.22
C GLU A 23 0.18 -9.07 5.68
N ALA A 24 -0.27 -9.89 6.61
CA ALA A 24 -0.05 -9.65 8.03
C ALA A 24 1.46 -9.64 8.35
N GLN A 25 2.22 -10.51 7.69
CA GLN A 25 3.66 -10.55 7.86
C GLN A 25 4.33 -9.31 7.26
N PHE A 26 3.84 -8.84 6.10
CA PHE A 26 4.33 -7.59 5.53
C PHE A 26 4.05 -6.41 6.47
N ALA A 27 2.86 -6.37 7.07
CA ALA A 27 2.53 -5.30 7.99
C ALA A 27 3.46 -5.28 9.21
N ALA A 28 3.79 -6.46 9.73
CA ALA A 28 4.73 -6.56 10.85
C ALA A 28 6.13 -6.12 10.44
N LEU A 29 6.56 -6.49 9.23
CA LEU A 29 7.85 -6.11 8.70
C LEU A 29 7.94 -4.59 8.54
N GLU A 30 6.91 -3.97 7.99
CA GLU A 30 6.86 -2.53 7.80
C GLU A 30 7.02 -1.79 9.13
N ARG A 31 6.38 -2.27 10.18
CA ARG A 31 6.52 -1.67 11.49
C ARG A 31 7.93 -1.85 12.03
N ARG A 32 8.50 -3.03 11.87
CA ARG A 32 9.85 -3.32 12.39
C ARG A 32 10.91 -2.48 11.68
N LYS A 33 10.74 -2.29 10.37
CA LYS A 33 11.70 -1.50 9.59
C LYS A 33 11.44 0.00 9.70
N ARG A 34 10.32 0.38 10.33
CA ARG A 34 9.92 1.78 10.46
C ARG A 34 9.75 2.47 9.13
N TRP A 35 9.25 1.74 8.15
CA TRP A 35 8.92 2.33 6.86
C TRP A 35 7.66 3.17 6.99
N PRO A 36 7.37 4.04 6.01
CA PRO A 36 6.16 4.85 6.06
C PRO A 36 4.93 3.98 6.29
N ARG A 37 4.06 4.47 7.17
CA ARG A 37 2.91 3.69 7.57
C ARG A 37 1.90 3.67 6.45
N GLY A 38 1.58 2.50 5.99
CA GLY A 38 0.57 2.29 4.98
C GLY A 38 -0.74 1.83 5.57
N ARG A 39 -1.77 1.93 4.77
CA ARG A 39 -3.10 1.53 5.16
C ARG A 39 -3.60 0.54 4.12
N ARG A 40 -4.22 -0.54 4.58
CA ARG A 40 -4.74 -1.57 3.68
C ARG A 40 -6.24 -1.47 3.59
N SER A 41 -6.77 -1.65 2.38
CA SER A 41 -8.19 -1.65 2.14
C SER A 41 -8.52 -2.61 1.01
N ARG A 42 -9.81 -2.92 0.89
CA ARG A 42 -10.30 -3.72 -0.23
C ARG A 42 -11.54 -3.04 -0.79
N PRO A 43 -11.85 -3.21 -2.06
CA PRO A 43 -13.05 -2.61 -2.62
C PRO A 43 -14.31 -3.18 -1.98
N PHE A 44 -15.18 -2.32 -1.53
CA PHE A 44 -16.53 -2.69 -1.13
C PHE A 44 -17.45 -2.44 -2.31
N ALA A 45 -17.30 -1.29 -2.93
CA ALA A 45 -18.01 -0.93 -4.15
C ALA A 45 -17.05 -0.08 -4.96
N GLY A 46 -16.77 -0.43 -6.18
CA GLY A 46 -15.82 0.28 -7.02
C GLY A 46 -15.52 -0.52 -8.27
N ARG A 47 -14.52 -0.06 -9.01
CA ARG A 47 -14.16 -0.68 -10.26
C ARG A 47 -13.46 -2.02 -10.07
N GLU A 48 -12.59 -2.11 -9.08
CA GLU A 48 -11.81 -3.33 -8.89
C GLU A 48 -12.62 -4.42 -8.20
N PRO A 49 -12.33 -5.70 -8.51
CA PRO A 49 -13.03 -6.80 -7.85
C PRO A 49 -12.76 -6.83 -6.36
N VAL A 50 -13.67 -7.45 -5.61
CA VAL A 50 -13.55 -7.49 -4.15
C VAL A 50 -12.29 -8.22 -3.69
N HIS A 51 -11.79 -9.18 -4.47
CA HIS A 51 -10.55 -9.88 -4.11
C HIS A 51 -9.34 -9.11 -4.61
N THR A 52 -9.25 -7.89 -4.14
CA THR A 52 -8.16 -6.96 -4.45
C THR A 52 -7.72 -6.33 -3.13
N LEU A 53 -6.43 -6.29 -2.90
CA LEU A 53 -5.89 -5.58 -1.76
C LEU A 53 -5.22 -4.32 -2.26
N MET A 54 -5.51 -3.21 -1.60
CA MET A 54 -4.82 -1.96 -1.87
C MET A 54 -4.06 -1.56 -0.63
N TRP A 55 -2.79 -1.25 -0.80
CA TRP A 55 -1.96 -0.68 0.24
C TRP A 55 -1.56 0.71 -0.21
N GLU A 56 -1.72 1.69 0.66
CA GLU A 56 -1.31 3.04 0.27
C GLU A 56 -0.79 3.85 1.44
N CYS A 57 0.11 4.77 1.16
CA CYS A 57 0.59 5.72 2.14
C CYS A 57 0.77 7.08 1.48
N GLU A 58 0.72 8.13 2.28
CA GLU A 58 0.93 9.47 1.78
C GLU A 58 2.33 9.93 2.15
N LEU A 59 3.02 10.51 1.19
CA LEU A 59 4.41 10.95 1.36
C LEU A 59 4.54 12.39 0.89
N PRO A 60 5.46 13.15 1.47
CA PRO A 60 5.52 14.60 1.17
C PRO A 60 6.11 14.94 -0.19
N THR A 61 6.94 14.09 -0.77
CA THR A 61 7.64 14.39 -2.03
C THR A 61 7.76 13.17 -2.90
N LEU A 62 8.01 13.37 -4.20
CA LEU A 62 8.31 12.26 -5.09
C LEU A 62 9.61 11.57 -4.70
N ALA A 63 10.59 12.31 -4.19
CA ALA A 63 11.82 11.69 -3.72
C ALA A 63 11.52 10.70 -2.60
N ALA A 64 10.62 11.06 -1.68
CA ALA A 64 10.22 10.16 -0.60
C ALA A 64 9.51 8.91 -1.13
N VAL A 65 8.71 9.06 -2.20
CA VAL A 65 8.07 7.91 -2.85
C VAL A 65 9.14 6.97 -3.41
N ASN A 66 10.08 7.52 -4.16
CA ASN A 66 11.15 6.72 -4.76
C ASN A 66 12.01 6.06 -3.70
N ASP A 67 12.33 6.77 -2.63
CA ASP A 67 13.14 6.22 -1.54
C ASP A 67 12.42 5.06 -0.84
N THR A 68 11.11 5.19 -0.65
CA THR A 68 10.32 4.14 -0.01
C THR A 68 10.30 2.88 -0.87
N VAL A 69 10.02 3.03 -2.17
CA VAL A 69 10.00 1.90 -3.08
C VAL A 69 11.37 1.24 -3.15
N ALA A 70 12.43 2.05 -3.22
CA ALA A 70 13.80 1.52 -3.27
C ALA A 70 14.18 0.77 -1.99
N ALA A 71 13.77 1.29 -0.84
CA ALA A 71 14.05 0.65 0.44
C ALA A 71 13.39 -0.73 0.51
N MET A 72 12.14 -0.82 0.07
CA MET A 72 11.44 -2.09 0.04
C MET A 72 12.10 -3.06 -0.94
N ALA A 73 12.46 -2.58 -2.11
CA ALA A 73 13.05 -3.42 -3.16
C ALA A 73 14.40 -4.00 -2.75
N LYS A 74 15.15 -3.27 -1.90
CA LYS A 74 16.46 -3.74 -1.48
C LYS A 74 16.45 -4.61 -0.24
N ASP A 75 15.34 -4.65 0.47
CA ASP A 75 15.30 -5.34 1.75
C ASP A 75 15.14 -6.85 1.55
N PRO A 76 16.05 -7.66 2.10
CA PRO A 76 15.99 -9.11 1.89
C PRO A 76 14.79 -9.78 2.56
N ASP A 77 14.29 -9.22 3.66
CA ASP A 77 13.11 -9.78 4.32
C ASP A 77 11.87 -9.52 3.49
N HIS A 78 11.77 -8.33 2.91
CA HIS A 78 10.68 -7.99 2.01
C HIS A 78 10.73 -8.89 0.77
N ALA A 79 11.89 -9.09 0.20
CA ALA A 79 12.06 -9.94 -0.97
C ALA A 79 11.63 -11.37 -0.69
N ARG A 80 11.92 -11.87 0.50
CA ARG A 80 11.55 -13.23 0.88
C ARG A 80 10.05 -13.38 0.98
N LEU A 81 9.37 -12.44 1.61
CA LEU A 81 7.90 -12.46 1.69
C LEU A 81 7.26 -12.30 0.33
N LEU A 82 7.82 -11.41 -0.50
CA LEU A 82 7.28 -11.17 -1.83
C LEU A 82 7.36 -12.43 -2.69
N ARG A 83 8.47 -13.15 -2.63
CA ARG A 83 8.59 -14.39 -3.38
C ARG A 83 7.51 -15.39 -3.00
N ARG A 84 7.08 -15.39 -1.74
CA ARG A 84 6.03 -16.28 -1.29
C ARG A 84 4.65 -15.79 -1.74
N GLN A 85 4.49 -14.50 -1.95
CA GLN A 85 3.21 -13.92 -2.33
C GLN A 85 2.98 -13.87 -3.84
N ILE A 86 4.04 -13.74 -4.62
CA ILE A 86 3.95 -13.64 -6.08
C ILE A 86 3.04 -14.72 -6.71
N PRO A 87 3.12 -15.99 -6.31
CA PRO A 87 2.28 -17.01 -6.95
C PRO A 87 0.78 -16.78 -6.78
N PHE A 88 0.38 -15.93 -5.81
CA PHE A 88 -1.03 -15.65 -5.58
C PHE A 88 -1.54 -14.47 -6.41
N PHE A 89 -0.65 -13.69 -7.03
CA PHE A 89 -1.09 -12.53 -7.78
C PHE A 89 -1.72 -12.94 -9.10
N LEU A 90 -2.90 -12.40 -9.37
CA LEU A 90 -3.46 -12.40 -10.72
C LEU A 90 -2.92 -11.19 -11.47
N GLU A 91 -2.87 -10.05 -10.77
CA GLU A 91 -2.30 -8.82 -11.29
C GLU A 91 -1.77 -8.04 -10.11
N ALA A 92 -0.71 -7.30 -10.31
CA ALA A 92 -0.18 -6.40 -9.30
C ALA A 92 0.46 -5.20 -9.99
N TRP A 93 0.19 -4.00 -9.49
CA TRP A 93 0.79 -2.79 -10.08
C TRP A 93 0.90 -1.70 -9.02
N THR A 94 1.67 -0.67 -9.37
CA THR A 94 1.91 0.47 -8.52
C THR A 94 1.32 1.71 -9.15
N GLU A 95 0.72 2.56 -8.32
CA GLU A 95 0.17 3.84 -8.75
C GLU A 95 0.72 4.92 -7.85
N VAL A 96 0.88 6.11 -8.40
CA VAL A 96 1.28 7.28 -7.62
C VAL A 96 0.34 8.41 -8.00
N TYR A 97 -0.26 9.03 -6.99
CA TYR A 97 -1.19 10.14 -7.19
C TYR A 97 -0.64 11.40 -6.54
N GLU A 98 -0.84 12.52 -7.18
CA GLU A 98 -0.48 13.78 -6.59
C GLU A 98 -1.70 14.30 -5.86
N VAL A 99 -1.53 14.70 -4.60
CA VAL A 99 -2.62 15.28 -3.83
C VAL A 99 -2.77 16.73 -4.25
N LEU A 100 -3.99 17.11 -4.62
CA LEU A 100 -4.26 18.47 -5.08
C LEU A 100 -4.87 19.29 -3.96
N ASP A 101 -4.34 20.51 -3.80
CA ASP A 101 -4.89 21.45 -2.84
C ASP A 101 -5.55 22.55 -3.62
N PHE A 102 -6.85 22.74 -3.42
CA PHE A 102 -7.54 23.81 -4.10
C PHE A 102 -7.66 25.01 -3.17
N PRO A 103 -7.41 26.21 -3.67
CA PRO A 103 -7.55 27.41 -2.86
C PRO A 103 -8.91 27.47 -2.20
N GLY A 104 -8.93 27.73 -0.92
CA GLY A 104 -10.18 27.80 -0.17
C GLY A 104 -10.70 26.48 0.32
N ALA A 105 -10.13 25.37 -0.14
CA ALA A 105 -10.57 24.07 0.33
C ALA A 105 -9.94 23.81 1.69
N ARG A 106 -10.75 23.23 2.60
CA ARG A 106 -10.22 22.95 3.86
C ARG A 106 -9.56 21.63 3.80
N PRO A 107 -8.36 21.43 4.26
CA PRO A 107 -7.71 20.11 4.24
C PRO A 107 -8.47 19.16 5.14
N ALA A 108 -8.30 17.90 4.87
CA ALA A 108 -8.97 16.89 5.64
C ALA A 108 -8.50 17.02 7.07
N ARG A 109 -9.44 17.08 8.05
CA ARG A 109 -9.08 17.38 9.27
C ARG A 109 -8.63 16.27 9.94
N ARG A 110 -7.66 16.30 10.56
CA ARG A 110 -7.24 15.38 11.22
C ARG A 110 -8.00 15.39 12.38
N ARG A 111 -8.55 14.48 12.75
CA ARG A 111 -9.33 14.44 13.70
C ARG A 111 -8.59 14.52 14.86
N ARG A 112 -8.64 15.20 15.60
CA ARG A 112 -7.98 15.39 16.50
C ARG A 112 -8.43 14.55 17.33
N ALA A 113 -7.87 14.01 17.75
CA ALA A 113 -8.07 13.15 18.54
C ALA A 113 -8.88 13.71 19.46
N SER A 114 -9.33 14.19 19.28
CA SER A 114 -10.06 14.75 20.08
C SER A 114 -10.56 14.06 20.71
#